data_4ea6c25cb1fdd8cf42f32ab578b1e4dc
#
_entry.id   4ea6c25cb1fdd8cf42f32ab578b1e4dc
#
_cell.length_a   1.000
_cell.length_b   1.000
_cell.length_c   1.000
_cell.angle_alpha   90.00
_cell.angle_beta   90.00
_cell.angle_gamma   90.00
#
_symmetry.space_group_name_H-M   'P 1'
#
loop_
_entity.id
_entity.type
_entity.pdbx_description
1 polymer ?
#
loop_
_entity_poly.entity_id
_entity_poly.type
_entity_poly.pdbx_seq_one_letter_code
_entity_poly.pdbx_strand_id
1 'polypeptide(L)'
;MFDDDDNRDRAQFFEAARQSAQREYEQDNTNAQALVRWGGALLELAHYKQGSESKEMIQQAIVQLNKAIKIDPKRPEAHWCLGNAYTSLGFLQDEKEKAKEHFNEAATCFKSCQELEPGNATYKKAIDMCNKAPDYYDEIQTHIKAEQLAGGAGGLGEGRIWVWLQLVSETM
;
A
#
# COMPACT_ATOMS: atom_id res chain seq x y z
N MET A 1 -18.58 -12.04 14.12
CA MET A 1 -19.54 -12.72 13.22
C MET A 1 -20.02 -11.83 12.06
N PHE A 2 -20.16 -10.53 12.27
CA PHE A 2 -20.49 -9.58 11.17
C PHE A 2 -19.28 -9.14 10.34
N ASP A 3 -18.05 -9.25 10.85
CA ASP A 3 -16.83 -8.78 10.18
C ASP A 3 -16.36 -9.66 9.01
N ASP A 4 -16.63 -10.97 9.06
CA ASP A 4 -16.15 -11.90 8.02
C ASP A 4 -16.95 -11.78 6.71
N ASP A 5 -18.24 -11.54 6.77
CA ASP A 5 -19.07 -11.36 5.58
C ASP A 5 -18.78 -10.01 4.91
N ASP A 6 -18.63 -8.93 5.69
CA ASP A 6 -18.28 -7.60 5.18
C ASP A 6 -16.88 -7.60 4.52
N ASN A 7 -15.93 -8.28 5.14
CA ASN A 7 -14.57 -8.43 4.56
C ASN A 7 -14.58 -9.25 3.27
N ARG A 8 -15.40 -10.30 3.19
CA ARG A 8 -15.55 -11.11 1.98
C ARG A 8 -16.16 -10.30 0.84
N ASP A 9 -17.21 -9.53 1.13
CA ASP A 9 -17.87 -8.68 0.12
C ASP A 9 -16.93 -7.60 -0.41
N ARG A 10 -16.13 -6.98 0.46
CA ARG A 10 -15.10 -6.01 0.08
C ARG A 10 -14.01 -6.64 -0.79
N ALA A 11 -13.52 -7.82 -0.41
CA ALA A 11 -12.52 -8.54 -1.19
C ALA A 11 -13.07 -8.90 -2.59
N GLN A 12 -14.32 -9.31 -2.69
CA GLN A 12 -14.98 -9.57 -3.98
C GLN A 12 -15.11 -8.29 -4.83
N PHE A 13 -15.46 -7.18 -4.19
CA PHE A 13 -15.53 -5.88 -4.88
C PHE A 13 -14.19 -5.48 -5.48
N PHE A 14 -13.09 -5.57 -4.71
CA PHE A 14 -11.76 -5.21 -5.20
C PHE A 14 -11.24 -6.21 -6.25
N GLU A 15 -11.58 -7.48 -6.16
CA GLU A 15 -11.26 -8.46 -7.20
C GLU A 15 -11.98 -8.15 -8.52
N ALA A 16 -13.25 -7.78 -8.45
CA ALA A 16 -14.00 -7.34 -9.64
C ALA A 16 -13.40 -6.06 -10.25
N ALA A 17 -13.01 -5.10 -9.39
CA ALA A 17 -12.36 -3.86 -9.82
C ALA A 17 -10.99 -4.14 -10.48
N ARG A 18 -10.20 -5.06 -9.92
CA ARG A 18 -8.93 -5.50 -10.49
C ARG A 18 -9.12 -6.10 -11.88
N GLN A 19 -10.05 -7.02 -12.03
CA GLN A 19 -10.34 -7.68 -13.30
C GLN A 19 -10.85 -6.69 -14.36
N SER A 20 -11.69 -5.75 -13.97
CA SER A 20 -12.18 -4.70 -14.87
C SER A 20 -11.04 -3.81 -15.37
N ALA A 21 -10.20 -3.35 -14.45
CA ALA A 21 -9.05 -2.50 -14.77
C ALA A 21 -8.03 -3.22 -15.68
N GLN A 22 -7.79 -4.50 -15.43
CA GLN A 22 -6.93 -5.32 -16.28
C GLN A 22 -7.47 -5.42 -17.70
N ARG A 23 -8.75 -5.72 -17.86
CA ARG A 23 -9.39 -5.79 -19.18
C ARG A 23 -9.35 -4.47 -19.93
N GLU A 24 -9.56 -3.36 -19.25
CA GLU A 24 -9.47 -2.03 -19.87
C GLU A 24 -8.04 -1.73 -20.37
N TYR A 25 -7.04 -2.10 -19.59
CA TYR A 25 -5.65 -1.95 -20.01
C TYR A 25 -5.29 -2.88 -21.18
N GLU A 26 -5.78 -4.11 -21.19
CA GLU A 26 -5.58 -5.06 -22.32
C GLU A 26 -6.23 -4.57 -23.62
N GLN A 27 -7.34 -3.82 -23.53
CA GLN A 27 -7.98 -3.20 -24.68
C GLN A 27 -7.26 -1.93 -25.16
N ASP A 28 -6.67 -1.18 -24.23
CA ASP A 28 -5.92 0.04 -24.51
C ASP A 28 -4.70 0.13 -23.60
N ASN A 29 -3.54 -0.26 -24.10
CA ASN A 29 -2.28 -0.28 -23.36
C ASN A 29 -1.67 1.10 -23.08
N THR A 30 -2.34 2.18 -23.49
CA THR A 30 -1.99 3.57 -23.15
C THR A 30 -2.83 4.12 -21.99
N ASN A 31 -3.76 3.33 -21.46
CA ASN A 31 -4.66 3.74 -20.39
C ASN A 31 -3.97 3.69 -19.02
N ALA A 32 -3.29 4.77 -18.65
CA ALA A 32 -2.62 4.90 -17.35
C ALA A 32 -3.62 4.82 -16.18
N GLN A 33 -4.85 5.34 -16.34
CA GLN A 33 -5.88 5.27 -15.31
C GLN A 33 -6.30 3.84 -14.98
N ALA A 34 -6.38 2.97 -15.98
CA ALA A 34 -6.66 1.55 -15.77
C ALA A 34 -5.55 0.89 -14.94
N LEU A 35 -4.28 1.20 -15.22
CA LEU A 35 -3.15 0.70 -14.45
C LEU A 35 -3.15 1.19 -12.99
N VAL A 36 -3.52 2.45 -12.75
CA VAL A 36 -3.67 3.00 -11.39
C VAL A 36 -4.77 2.26 -10.63
N ARG A 37 -5.92 2.04 -11.24
CA ARG A 37 -7.02 1.26 -10.63
C ARG A 37 -6.63 -0.19 -10.38
N TRP A 38 -5.91 -0.81 -11.30
CA TRP A 38 -5.39 -2.18 -11.12
C TRP A 38 -4.43 -2.26 -9.95
N GLY A 39 -3.43 -1.37 -9.89
CA GLY A 39 -2.49 -1.30 -8.78
C GLY A 39 -3.17 -1.02 -7.44
N GLY A 40 -4.11 -0.07 -7.41
CA GLY A 40 -4.90 0.25 -6.22
C GLY A 40 -5.74 -0.93 -5.72
N ALA A 41 -6.40 -1.65 -6.63
CA ALA A 41 -7.17 -2.85 -6.28
C ALA A 41 -6.29 -3.97 -5.72
N LEU A 42 -5.09 -4.17 -6.27
CA LEU A 42 -4.12 -5.14 -5.73
C LEU A 42 -3.66 -4.76 -4.32
N LEU A 43 -3.44 -3.48 -4.03
CA LEU A 43 -3.09 -3.01 -2.70
C LEU A 43 -4.21 -3.28 -1.69
N GLU A 44 -5.46 -3.01 -2.06
CA GLU A 44 -6.62 -3.31 -1.21
C GLU A 44 -6.76 -4.82 -0.98
N LEU A 45 -6.59 -5.64 -2.02
CA LEU A 45 -6.63 -7.10 -1.91
C LEU A 45 -5.51 -7.66 -1.02
N ALA A 46 -4.33 -7.04 -1.02
CA ALA A 46 -3.22 -7.44 -0.18
C ALA A 46 -3.56 -7.40 1.32
N HIS A 47 -4.49 -6.53 1.74
CA HIS A 47 -4.97 -6.46 3.13
C HIS A 47 -5.69 -7.72 3.61
N TYR A 48 -6.28 -8.47 2.68
CA TYR A 48 -7.00 -9.71 2.97
C TYR A 48 -6.13 -10.96 2.84
N LYS A 49 -4.85 -10.78 2.52
CA LYS A 49 -3.86 -11.85 2.36
C LYS A 49 -2.83 -11.81 3.47
N GLN A 50 -2.11 -12.91 3.65
CA GLN A 50 -1.10 -13.06 4.70
C GLN A 50 0.26 -13.44 4.11
N GLY A 51 1.32 -13.07 4.83
CA GLY A 51 2.68 -13.51 4.55
C GLY A 51 3.14 -13.19 3.12
N SER A 52 3.61 -14.21 2.43
CA SER A 52 4.15 -14.08 1.07
C SER A 52 3.11 -13.64 0.04
N GLU A 53 1.85 -14.09 0.18
CA GLU A 53 0.78 -13.69 -0.75
C GLU A 53 0.51 -12.19 -0.72
N SER A 54 0.50 -11.58 0.47
CA SER A 54 0.36 -10.14 0.63
C SER A 54 1.53 -9.39 -0.02
N LYS A 55 2.76 -9.82 0.23
CA LYS A 55 3.96 -9.24 -0.39
C LYS A 55 3.92 -9.33 -1.92
N GLU A 56 3.55 -10.49 -2.45
CA GLU A 56 3.46 -10.70 -3.91
C GLU A 56 2.43 -9.78 -4.55
N MET A 57 1.26 -9.60 -3.93
CA MET A 57 0.24 -8.66 -4.42
C MET A 57 0.73 -7.22 -4.43
N ILE A 58 1.43 -6.79 -3.38
CA ILE A 58 2.02 -5.45 -3.32
C ILE A 58 3.08 -5.28 -4.41
N GLN A 59 3.92 -6.28 -4.64
CA GLN A 59 4.92 -6.25 -5.71
C GLN A 59 4.28 -6.17 -7.10
N GLN A 60 3.20 -6.90 -7.33
CA GLN A 60 2.43 -6.78 -8.57
C GLN A 60 1.82 -5.39 -8.73
N ALA A 61 1.30 -4.81 -7.66
CA ALA A 61 0.80 -3.44 -7.68
C ALA A 61 1.88 -2.43 -8.08
N ILE A 62 3.08 -2.56 -7.52
CA ILE A 62 4.25 -1.72 -7.86
C ILE A 62 4.57 -1.81 -9.36
N VAL A 63 4.53 -3.00 -9.94
CA VAL A 63 4.75 -3.19 -11.39
C VAL A 63 3.72 -2.41 -12.21
N GLN A 64 2.44 -2.50 -11.89
CA GLN A 64 1.38 -1.81 -12.63
C GLN A 64 1.46 -0.28 -12.46
N LEU A 65 1.74 0.18 -11.24
CA LEU A 65 1.87 1.61 -10.95
C LEU A 65 3.09 2.25 -11.63
N ASN A 66 4.21 1.54 -11.71
CA ASN A 66 5.37 1.99 -12.48
C ASN A 66 5.07 2.10 -13.98
N LYS A 67 4.30 1.16 -14.55
CA LYS A 67 3.81 1.28 -15.93
C LYS A 67 2.94 2.52 -16.11
N ALA A 68 2.04 2.79 -15.16
CA ALA A 68 1.18 3.98 -15.19
C ALA A 68 2.01 5.28 -15.21
N ILE A 69 3.03 5.36 -14.37
CA ILE A 69 3.94 6.52 -14.29
C ILE A 69 4.74 6.71 -15.58
N LYS A 70 5.15 5.62 -16.24
CA LYS A 70 5.81 5.72 -17.56
C LYS A 70 4.90 6.30 -18.63
N ILE A 71 3.62 5.96 -18.61
CA ILE A 71 2.63 6.46 -19.57
C ILE A 71 2.27 7.92 -19.25
N ASP A 72 1.98 8.22 -18.00
CA ASP A 72 1.57 9.54 -17.54
C ASP A 72 2.27 9.89 -16.21
N PRO A 73 3.49 10.47 -16.27
CA PRO A 73 4.27 10.80 -15.07
C PRO A 73 3.68 11.96 -14.24
N LYS A 74 2.70 12.69 -14.78
CA LYS A 74 2.07 13.84 -14.11
C LYS A 74 0.76 13.49 -13.39
N ARG A 75 0.49 12.20 -13.18
CA ARG A 75 -0.71 11.71 -12.49
C ARG A 75 -0.40 11.49 -11.00
N PRO A 76 -0.87 12.38 -10.09
CA PRO A 76 -0.56 12.27 -8.66
C PRO A 76 -1.01 10.95 -8.05
N GLU A 77 -2.16 10.42 -8.46
CA GLU A 77 -2.72 9.17 -7.93
C GLU A 77 -1.78 7.97 -8.14
N ALA A 78 -1.06 7.92 -9.26
CA ALA A 78 -0.08 6.86 -9.51
C ALA A 78 1.09 6.91 -8.51
N HIS A 79 1.63 8.09 -8.27
CA HIS A 79 2.70 8.30 -7.30
C HIS A 79 2.21 8.06 -5.86
N TRP A 80 0.99 8.47 -5.54
CA TRP A 80 0.36 8.25 -4.24
C TRP A 80 0.20 6.77 -3.94
N CYS A 81 -0.39 6.01 -4.85
CA CYS A 81 -0.56 4.56 -4.70
C CYS A 81 0.79 3.84 -4.61
N LEU A 82 1.78 4.25 -5.41
CA LEU A 82 3.12 3.68 -5.37
C LEU A 82 3.80 3.94 -4.02
N GLY A 83 3.66 5.14 -3.46
CA GLY A 83 4.15 5.47 -2.12
C GLY A 83 3.51 4.60 -1.04
N ASN A 84 2.21 4.39 -1.11
CA ASN A 84 1.50 3.49 -0.20
C ASN A 84 1.96 2.04 -0.33
N ALA A 85 2.22 1.57 -1.55
CA ALA A 85 2.75 0.22 -1.80
C ALA A 85 4.13 0.03 -1.16
N TYR A 86 5.04 0.97 -1.33
CA TYR A 86 6.36 0.90 -0.70
C TYR A 86 6.30 1.01 0.82
N THR A 87 5.43 1.84 1.37
CA THR A 87 5.22 1.92 2.83
C THR A 87 4.79 0.57 3.40
N SER A 88 3.82 -0.06 2.77
CA SER A 88 3.33 -1.39 3.16
C SER A 88 4.43 -2.45 3.06
N LEU A 89 5.17 -2.44 1.96
CA LEU A 89 6.26 -3.39 1.75
C LEU A 89 7.38 -3.19 2.79
N GLY A 90 7.64 -1.94 3.21
CA GLY A 90 8.60 -1.63 4.26
C GLY A 90 8.23 -2.27 5.60
N PHE A 91 6.96 -2.17 6.02
CA PHE A 91 6.51 -2.79 7.27
C PHE A 91 6.44 -4.33 7.20
N LEU A 92 6.36 -4.91 6.02
CA LEU A 92 6.37 -6.36 5.81
C LEU A 92 7.78 -6.95 5.66
N GLN A 93 8.85 -6.14 5.70
CA GLN A 93 10.22 -6.62 5.69
C GLN A 93 10.63 -7.14 7.05
N ASP A 94 11.41 -8.23 7.06
CA ASP A 94 11.96 -8.81 8.28
C ASP A 94 13.24 -8.08 8.76
N GLU A 95 13.89 -7.36 7.85
CA GLU A 95 15.13 -6.63 8.11
C GLU A 95 14.88 -5.12 8.08
N LYS A 96 15.24 -4.43 9.17
CA LYS A 96 15.04 -2.99 9.33
C LYS A 96 15.72 -2.16 8.24
N GLU A 97 16.91 -2.54 7.80
CA GLU A 97 17.64 -1.79 6.77
C GLU A 97 16.92 -1.87 5.40
N LYS A 98 16.40 -3.03 5.03
CA LYS A 98 15.54 -3.18 3.84
C LYS A 98 14.23 -2.40 3.98
N ALA A 99 13.64 -2.38 5.17
CA ALA A 99 12.46 -1.58 5.46
C ALA A 99 12.72 -0.09 5.23
N LYS A 100 13.87 0.42 5.70
CA LYS A 100 14.28 1.82 5.49
C LYS A 100 14.40 2.17 4.00
N GLU A 101 14.94 1.28 3.18
CA GLU A 101 15.02 1.48 1.73
C GLU A 101 13.63 1.69 1.14
N HIS A 102 12.67 0.87 1.51
CA HIS A 102 11.27 1.00 1.05
C HIS A 102 10.59 2.27 1.57
N PHE A 103 10.84 2.67 2.82
CA PHE A 103 10.32 3.95 3.34
C PHE A 103 10.90 5.16 2.61
N ASN A 104 12.18 5.10 2.21
CA ASN A 104 12.80 6.14 1.39
C ASN A 104 12.19 6.21 -0.02
N GLU A 105 11.92 5.05 -0.64
CA GLU A 105 11.21 4.97 -1.92
C GLU A 105 9.80 5.58 -1.81
N ALA A 106 9.08 5.26 -0.73
CA ALA A 106 7.76 5.81 -0.46
C ALA A 106 7.82 7.35 -0.32
N ALA A 107 8.77 7.86 0.45
CA ALA A 107 8.96 9.30 0.63
C ALA A 107 9.24 10.01 -0.71
N THR A 108 10.02 9.39 -1.59
CA THR A 108 10.29 9.91 -2.94
C THR A 108 9.01 9.99 -3.76
N CYS A 109 8.15 8.98 -3.70
CA CYS A 109 6.85 8.99 -4.39
C CYS A 109 5.95 10.11 -3.88
N PHE A 110 5.87 10.31 -2.56
CA PHE A 110 5.05 11.36 -1.95
C PHE A 110 5.60 12.76 -2.24
N LYS A 111 6.92 12.93 -2.37
CA LYS A 111 7.54 14.18 -2.84
C LYS A 111 7.14 14.49 -4.29
N SER A 112 7.08 13.48 -5.16
CA SER A 112 6.56 13.67 -6.52
C SER A 112 5.11 14.14 -6.51
N CYS A 113 4.26 13.59 -5.62
CA CYS A 113 2.90 14.09 -5.43
C CYS A 113 2.89 15.56 -5.00
N GLN A 114 3.74 15.94 -4.07
CA GLN A 114 3.84 17.31 -3.55
C GLN A 114 4.30 18.29 -4.63
N GLU A 115 5.20 17.91 -5.50
CA GLU A 115 5.63 18.71 -6.65
C GLU A 115 4.50 18.93 -7.66
N LEU A 116 3.65 17.91 -7.87
CA LEU A 116 2.49 18.00 -8.77
C LEU A 116 1.34 18.80 -8.17
N GLU A 117 1.13 18.71 -6.87
CA GLU A 117 0.06 19.40 -6.14
C GLU A 117 0.60 20.05 -4.85
N PRO A 118 1.30 21.21 -4.93
CA PRO A 118 2.02 21.80 -3.79
C PRO A 118 1.13 22.20 -2.61
N GLY A 119 -0.15 22.46 -2.85
CA GLY A 119 -1.10 22.87 -1.81
C GLY A 119 -1.69 21.73 -0.98
N ASN A 120 -1.35 20.48 -1.28
CA ASN A 120 -1.96 19.34 -0.61
C ASN A 120 -1.19 18.94 0.66
N ALA A 121 -1.75 19.29 1.84
CA ALA A 121 -1.14 18.98 3.14
C ALA A 121 -1.01 17.49 3.44
N THR A 122 -1.82 16.63 2.82
CA THR A 122 -1.78 15.18 2.99
C THR A 122 -0.43 14.59 2.56
N TYR A 123 0.16 15.09 1.49
CA TYR A 123 1.44 14.62 0.98
C TYR A 123 2.59 14.94 1.95
N LYS A 124 2.57 16.12 2.57
CA LYS A 124 3.54 16.48 3.60
C LYS A 124 3.47 15.54 4.80
N LYS A 125 2.27 15.23 5.27
CA LYS A 125 2.06 14.27 6.37
C LYS A 125 2.58 12.88 6.01
N ALA A 126 2.34 12.42 4.79
CA ALA A 126 2.83 11.14 4.31
C ALA A 126 4.37 11.09 4.25
N ILE A 127 5.03 12.15 3.81
CA ILE A 127 6.49 12.27 3.80
C ILE A 127 7.04 12.21 5.24
N ASP A 128 6.46 12.99 6.15
CA ASP A 128 6.88 13.02 7.56
C ASP A 128 6.70 11.64 8.22
N MET A 129 5.63 10.95 7.88
CA MET A 129 5.38 9.58 8.36
C MET A 129 6.42 8.59 7.85
N CYS A 130 6.79 8.64 6.57
CA CYS A 130 7.87 7.81 6.03
C CYS A 130 9.21 8.06 6.71
N ASN A 131 9.54 9.31 7.02
CA ASN A 131 10.76 9.67 7.71
C ASN A 131 10.82 9.14 9.15
N LYS A 132 9.67 9.01 9.79
CA LYS A 132 9.52 8.48 11.16
C LYS A 132 9.29 6.96 11.21
N ALA A 133 8.91 6.35 10.09
CA ALA A 133 8.56 4.93 10.03
C ALA A 133 9.65 4.00 10.60
N PRO A 134 10.97 4.24 10.39
CA PRO A 134 12.00 3.42 11.01
C PRO A 134 11.96 3.39 12.54
N ASP A 135 11.53 4.47 13.19
CA ASP A 135 11.42 4.55 14.64
C ASP A 135 10.28 3.66 15.19
N TYR A 136 9.22 3.51 14.42
CA TYR A 136 8.06 2.67 14.74
C TYR A 136 8.20 1.22 14.27
N TYR A 137 9.16 0.94 13.41
CA TYR A 137 9.35 -0.38 12.81
C TYR A 137 9.51 -1.49 13.87
N ASP A 138 10.36 -1.28 14.86
CA ASP A 138 10.64 -2.27 15.91
C ASP A 138 9.40 -2.55 16.76
N GLU A 139 8.62 -1.52 17.07
CA GLU A 139 7.37 -1.63 17.84
C GLU A 139 6.31 -2.43 17.05
N ILE A 140 6.14 -2.11 15.78
CA ILE A 140 5.20 -2.80 14.90
C ILE A 140 5.61 -4.27 14.71
N GLN A 141 6.90 -4.55 14.51
CA GLN A 141 7.39 -5.93 14.39
C GLN A 141 7.18 -6.74 15.67
N THR A 142 7.31 -6.11 16.82
CA THR A 142 7.03 -6.75 18.13
C THR A 142 5.56 -7.13 18.23
N HIS A 143 4.65 -6.27 17.81
CA HIS A 143 3.21 -6.56 17.79
C HIS A 143 2.86 -7.69 16.83
N ILE A 144 3.41 -7.67 15.61
CA ILE A 144 3.19 -8.72 14.61
C ILE A 144 3.63 -10.09 15.15
N LYS A 145 4.83 -10.16 15.75
CA LYS A 145 5.35 -11.39 16.33
C LYS A 145 4.51 -11.89 17.52
N ALA A 146 4.05 -10.99 18.37
CA ALA A 146 3.19 -11.32 19.51
C ALA A 146 1.85 -11.91 19.06
N GLU A 147 1.25 -11.37 18.01
CA GLU A 147 0.01 -11.89 17.44
C GLU A 147 0.21 -13.27 16.77
N GLN A 148 1.32 -13.50 16.09
CA GLN A 148 1.65 -14.79 15.51
C GLN A 148 1.84 -15.87 16.60
N LEU A 149 2.49 -15.53 17.73
CA LEU A 149 2.70 -16.43 18.86
C LEU A 149 1.41 -16.73 19.63
N ALA A 150 0.46 -15.80 19.67
CA ALA A 150 -0.82 -15.98 20.33
C ALA A 150 -1.79 -16.92 19.55
N GLY A 151 -1.35 -17.47 18.42
CA GLY A 151 -2.15 -18.41 17.62
C GLY A 151 -3.34 -17.74 16.91
N GLY A 152 -3.29 -16.44 16.72
CA GLY A 152 -4.25 -15.70 15.94
C GLY A 152 -4.20 -16.18 14.47
N ALA A 153 -5.06 -17.15 14.15
CA ALA A 153 -5.25 -17.60 12.78
C ALA A 153 -6.09 -16.56 12.02
N GLY A 154 -5.52 -15.47 11.70
CA GLY A 154 -6.23 -14.48 10.89
C GLY A 154 -5.40 -13.23 10.70
N GLY A 155 -5.23 -12.79 9.49
CA GLY A 155 -4.58 -11.60 9.00
C GLY A 155 -4.81 -10.27 9.73
N LEU A 156 -4.94 -10.32 11.04
CA LEU A 156 -5.11 -9.16 11.91
C LEU A 156 -3.81 -8.37 12.07
N GLY A 157 -2.66 -9.02 11.98
CA GLY A 157 -1.36 -8.35 12.07
C GLY A 157 -1.14 -7.34 10.95
N GLU A 158 -1.49 -7.72 9.74
CA GLU A 158 -1.33 -6.85 8.56
C GLU A 158 -2.42 -5.77 8.50
N GLY A 159 -3.65 -6.09 8.86
CA GLY A 159 -4.73 -5.11 8.98
C GLY A 159 -4.47 -4.05 10.04
N ARG A 160 -3.79 -4.41 11.14
CA ARG A 160 -3.41 -3.46 12.19
C ARG A 160 -2.27 -2.53 11.80
N ILE A 161 -1.37 -2.92 10.89
CA ILE A 161 -0.38 -2.01 10.33
C ILE A 161 -1.09 -0.82 9.67
N TRP A 162 -2.16 -1.06 8.95
CA TRP A 162 -2.96 -0.01 8.31
C TRP A 162 -3.72 0.84 9.33
N VAL A 163 -4.31 0.23 10.34
CA VAL A 163 -4.95 0.96 11.45
C VAL A 163 -3.91 1.79 12.20
N TRP A 164 -2.70 1.25 12.39
CA TRP A 164 -1.59 1.96 13.04
C TRP A 164 -1.08 3.13 12.18
N LEU A 165 -0.91 2.91 10.87
CA LEU A 165 -0.58 3.97 9.92
C LEU A 165 -1.63 5.07 9.91
N GLN A 166 -2.90 4.71 10.01
CA GLN A 166 -4.00 5.66 10.09
C GLN A 166 -4.03 6.40 11.42
N LEU A 167 -3.82 5.71 12.55
CA LEU A 167 -3.73 6.32 13.88
C LEU A 167 -2.53 7.26 14.01
N VAL A 168 -1.37 6.90 13.47
CA VAL A 168 -0.18 7.76 13.45
C VAL A 168 -0.41 8.98 12.58
N SER A 169 -1.18 8.85 11.48
CA SER A 169 -1.54 9.98 10.62
C SER A 169 -2.55 10.93 11.28
N GLU A 170 -3.42 10.42 12.15
CA GLU A 170 -4.43 11.22 12.86
C GLU A 170 -3.88 11.90 14.12
N THR A 171 -2.80 11.36 14.72
CA THR A 171 -2.18 11.91 15.93
C THR A 171 -1.05 12.91 15.65
N MET A 172 -0.68 13.11 14.42
CA MET A 172 0.28 14.12 13.95
C MET A 172 -0.39 15.27 13.19
#